data_af454d574e2c7f89c08a02193213a5bf
#
_entry.id   af454d574e2c7f89c08a02193213a5bf
#
_cell.length_a   1.000
_cell.length_b   1.000
_cell.length_c   1.000
_cell.angle_alpha   90.00
_cell.angle_beta   90.00
_cell.angle_gamma   90.00
#
_symmetry.space_group_name_H-M   'P 1'
#
loop_
_entity.id
_entity.type
_entity.pdbx_description
1 polymer ?
#
loop_
_entity_poly.entity_id
_entity_poly.type
_entity_poly.pdbx_seq_one_letter_code
_entity_poly.pdbx_strand_id
1 'polypeptide(L)'
;MKKHKLLAFILLGGLITSCEEEKNLFSIDTTDLKEVYKPEESVSLLLKNDKSKAVDSVIYYVNEKRAGAVKGNAKLDFSLANTKLGYQKVKALVYFEGKNQEVDTRIEVVSSVTPKLLKYTIVNTYPHDETSYTQGLEFYRDTLFEGTGQKGTSKLMKTDYKTGKIYQSVNIDGKYFGEGITVLNNKVYQLTWQELTGFIYNADNLKQISTFEYPKKVEGWGLCNDGKVLYQSDGTEKIWVLNPETLKEVDYVNVYSEASKVKAVNELEWVEGKIYGNVYQKDAVAVINPKTGAVEAIIDLRELKTKVNMVGHDPGNDVLNGLAYNPKTKTLFVTGKKWNKMFEIKITE
;
A
#
# COMPACT_ATOMS: atom_id res chain seq x y z
N MET A 1 20.72 -74.10 42.16
CA MET A 1 21.79 -73.85 41.21
C MET A 1 21.25 -72.83 40.16
N LYS A 2 21.53 -71.54 40.35
CA LYS A 2 21.08 -70.53 39.40
C LYS A 2 22.32 -70.01 38.62
N LYS A 3 22.31 -70.20 37.32
CA LYS A 3 23.37 -69.75 36.42
C LYS A 3 23.19 -68.25 36.13
N HIS A 4 24.12 -67.41 36.48
CA HIS A 4 24.22 -66.03 36.08
C HIS A 4 24.84 -65.94 34.69
N LYS A 5 24.09 -65.37 33.74
CA LYS A 5 24.59 -64.97 32.41
C LYS A 5 25.09 -63.54 32.52
N LEU A 6 26.36 -63.36 32.30
CA LEU A 6 27.05 -62.06 32.20
C LEU A 6 26.74 -61.48 30.81
N LEU A 7 26.06 -60.34 30.74
CA LEU A 7 25.78 -59.61 29.50
C LEU A 7 26.86 -58.53 29.36
N ALA A 8 27.74 -58.69 28.39
CA ALA A 8 28.74 -57.72 28.01
C ALA A 8 28.08 -56.60 27.20
N PHE A 9 28.04 -55.39 27.76
CA PHE A 9 27.63 -54.19 27.01
C PHE A 9 28.82 -53.65 26.20
N ILE A 10 28.73 -53.80 24.87
CA ILE A 10 29.65 -53.12 23.95
C ILE A 10 29.16 -51.69 23.82
N LEU A 11 29.89 -50.73 24.40
CA LEU A 11 29.71 -49.31 24.14
C LEU A 11 30.21 -49.02 22.71
N LEU A 12 29.28 -48.89 21.78
CA LEU A 12 29.54 -48.27 20.47
C LEU A 12 29.64 -46.79 20.65
N GLY A 13 30.85 -46.25 20.77
CA GLY A 13 31.11 -44.81 20.75
C GLY A 13 30.73 -44.23 19.38
N GLY A 14 29.50 -43.70 19.30
CA GLY A 14 29.12 -42.90 18.16
C GLY A 14 29.93 -41.61 18.17
N LEU A 15 30.80 -41.46 17.19
CA LEU A 15 31.34 -40.14 16.83
C LEU A 15 30.19 -39.26 16.37
N ILE A 16 29.68 -38.45 17.29
CA ILE A 16 28.82 -37.33 16.92
C ILE A 16 29.76 -36.32 16.27
N THR A 17 29.87 -36.37 14.94
CA THR A 17 30.39 -35.25 14.18
C THR A 17 29.35 -34.14 14.37
N SER A 18 29.63 -33.22 15.30
CA SER A 18 28.98 -31.92 15.39
C SER A 18 29.14 -31.27 14.01
N CYS A 19 28.06 -31.25 13.22
CA CYS A 19 27.94 -30.23 12.20
C CYS A 19 27.88 -28.90 12.95
N GLU A 20 29.01 -28.24 13.16
CA GLU A 20 29.01 -26.81 13.36
C GLU A 20 28.31 -26.22 12.12
N GLU A 21 27.14 -25.62 12.31
CA GLU A 21 26.56 -24.72 11.31
C GLU A 21 27.67 -23.76 10.90
N GLU A 22 28.13 -23.88 9.64
CA GLU A 22 29.15 -22.94 9.11
C GLU A 22 28.52 -21.55 9.23
N LYS A 23 28.85 -20.83 10.31
CA LYS A 23 28.49 -19.42 10.49
C LYS A 23 28.86 -18.71 9.20
N ASN A 24 27.99 -17.81 8.73
CA ASN A 24 28.18 -17.03 7.52
C ASN A 24 29.64 -16.55 7.41
N LEU A 25 30.37 -17.12 6.45
CA LEU A 25 31.77 -16.77 6.18
C LEU A 25 31.88 -15.38 5.53
N PHE A 26 30.79 -14.94 4.93
CA PHE A 26 30.67 -13.71 4.18
C PHE A 26 29.48 -12.88 4.68
N SER A 27 29.50 -11.61 4.39
CA SER A 27 28.36 -10.71 4.44
C SER A 27 28.51 -9.65 3.34
N ILE A 28 27.43 -8.95 3.00
CA ILE A 28 27.57 -7.78 2.16
C ILE A 28 28.16 -6.67 3.03
N ASP A 29 29.19 -5.98 2.51
CA ASP A 29 29.80 -4.85 3.19
C ASP A 29 28.82 -3.68 3.23
N THR A 30 28.42 -3.29 4.43
CA THR A 30 27.48 -2.19 4.66
C THR A 30 28.18 -0.89 5.08
N THR A 31 29.52 -0.86 5.15
CA THR A 31 30.28 0.28 5.66
C THR A 31 30.04 1.54 4.83
N ASP A 32 29.99 1.40 3.49
CA ASP A 32 29.79 2.50 2.55
C ASP A 32 28.34 2.62 2.08
N LEU A 33 27.41 1.77 2.58
CA LEU A 33 26.00 1.84 2.22
C LEU A 33 25.33 2.99 2.99
N LYS A 34 24.51 3.77 2.25
CA LYS A 34 23.67 4.81 2.85
C LYS A 34 22.43 4.18 3.49
N GLU A 35 21.85 4.85 4.49
CA GLU A 35 20.54 4.48 5.03
C GLU A 35 19.45 4.57 3.97
N VAL A 36 19.49 5.61 3.14
CA VAL A 36 18.54 5.86 2.05
C VAL A 36 19.25 6.29 0.78
N TYR A 37 18.65 5.94 -0.35
CA TYR A 37 19.08 6.30 -1.70
C TYR A 37 17.96 7.00 -2.45
N LYS A 38 18.33 7.69 -3.52
CA LYS A 38 17.40 8.25 -4.52
C LYS A 38 17.43 7.40 -5.80
N PRO A 39 16.37 7.41 -6.63
CA PRO A 39 16.34 6.61 -7.87
C PRO A 39 17.45 6.92 -8.85
N GLU A 40 17.94 8.16 -8.90
CA GLU A 40 19.04 8.60 -9.78
C GLU A 40 20.43 8.16 -9.31
N GLU A 41 20.56 7.57 -8.15
CA GLU A 41 21.84 7.12 -7.61
C GLU A 41 22.17 5.68 -8.02
N SER A 42 23.41 5.31 -7.72
CA SER A 42 23.87 3.92 -7.81
C SER A 42 24.32 3.42 -6.45
N VAL A 43 24.16 2.15 -6.19
CA VAL A 43 24.70 1.46 -5.03
C VAL A 43 25.92 0.66 -5.41
N SER A 44 26.99 0.76 -4.61
CA SER A 44 28.21 -0.01 -4.77
C SER A 44 28.16 -1.22 -3.85
N LEU A 45 28.15 -2.42 -4.42
CA LEU A 45 28.06 -3.67 -3.71
C LEU A 45 29.43 -4.33 -3.59
N LEU A 46 29.84 -4.66 -2.41
CA LEU A 46 31.07 -5.35 -2.09
C LEU A 46 30.78 -6.45 -1.04
N LEU A 47 31.53 -7.54 -1.10
CA LEU A 47 31.46 -8.60 -0.14
C LEU A 47 32.47 -8.37 1.00
N LYS A 48 32.03 -8.45 2.24
CA LYS A 48 32.90 -8.51 3.41
C LYS A 48 33.35 -9.96 3.61
N ASN A 49 34.67 -10.18 3.63
CA ASN A 49 35.32 -11.49 3.70
C ASN A 49 36.36 -11.53 4.81
N ASP A 50 35.90 -11.51 6.07
CA ASP A 50 36.75 -11.42 7.26
C ASP A 50 37.66 -12.65 7.46
N LYS A 51 37.33 -13.78 6.84
CA LYS A 51 38.12 -15.03 6.93
C LYS A 51 39.13 -15.18 5.78
N SER A 52 39.26 -14.16 4.93
CA SER A 52 40.20 -14.17 3.78
C SER A 52 40.08 -15.41 2.88
N LYS A 53 38.87 -15.92 2.70
CA LYS A 53 38.60 -17.05 1.82
C LYS A 53 38.88 -16.69 0.37
N ALA A 54 39.36 -17.67 -0.42
CA ALA A 54 39.52 -17.49 -1.86
C ALA A 54 38.13 -17.47 -2.53
N VAL A 55 37.69 -16.29 -2.98
CA VAL A 55 36.41 -16.10 -3.69
C VAL A 55 36.63 -16.27 -5.20
N ASP A 56 35.88 -17.17 -5.83
CA ASP A 56 35.94 -17.38 -7.28
C ASP A 56 35.13 -16.32 -8.01
N SER A 57 33.87 -16.10 -7.57
CA SER A 57 32.96 -15.11 -8.13
C SER A 57 31.81 -14.79 -7.19
N VAL A 58 31.15 -13.65 -7.41
CA VAL A 58 29.93 -13.25 -6.71
C VAL A 58 28.88 -12.85 -7.73
N ILE A 59 27.65 -13.37 -7.57
CA ILE A 59 26.50 -12.94 -8.33
C ILE A 59 25.58 -12.16 -7.42
N TYR A 60 25.29 -10.89 -7.76
CA TYR A 60 24.39 -10.03 -7.02
C TYR A 60 23.00 -10.02 -7.62
N TYR A 61 22.00 -9.98 -6.75
CA TYR A 61 20.58 -9.86 -7.09
C TYR A 61 19.96 -8.69 -6.30
N VAL A 62 19.04 -7.98 -6.93
CA VAL A 62 18.21 -6.97 -6.29
C VAL A 62 16.75 -7.36 -6.53
N ASN A 63 15.99 -7.62 -5.45
CA ASN A 63 14.63 -8.15 -5.51
C ASN A 63 14.50 -9.38 -6.44
N GLU A 64 15.38 -10.37 -6.25
CA GLU A 64 15.46 -11.62 -7.02
C GLU A 64 15.83 -11.44 -8.52
N LYS A 65 16.03 -10.22 -9.01
CA LYS A 65 16.54 -9.95 -10.36
C LYS A 65 18.05 -9.86 -10.31
N ARG A 66 18.73 -10.55 -11.25
CA ARG A 66 20.18 -10.50 -11.36
C ARG A 66 20.65 -9.07 -11.66
N ALA A 67 21.43 -8.49 -10.74
CA ALA A 67 22.03 -7.17 -10.87
C ALA A 67 23.36 -7.20 -11.64
N GLY A 68 24.15 -8.24 -11.41
CA GLY A 68 25.43 -8.43 -12.08
C GLY A 68 26.23 -9.57 -11.47
N ALA A 69 27.45 -9.79 -12.01
CA ALA A 69 28.41 -10.74 -11.44
C ALA A 69 29.82 -10.17 -11.54
N VAL A 70 30.65 -10.51 -10.57
CA VAL A 70 32.06 -10.11 -10.51
C VAL A 70 32.95 -11.33 -10.28
N LYS A 71 34.20 -11.24 -10.78
CA LYS A 71 35.24 -12.26 -10.50
C LYS A 71 35.94 -11.93 -9.18
N GLY A 72 36.19 -12.93 -8.37
CA GLY A 72 36.76 -12.73 -7.05
C GLY A 72 35.83 -11.87 -6.17
N ASN A 73 36.38 -11.04 -5.31
CA ASN A 73 35.67 -10.09 -4.47
C ASN A 73 35.77 -8.64 -5.04
N ALA A 74 35.45 -8.47 -6.32
CA ALA A 74 35.44 -7.14 -6.91
C ALA A 74 34.15 -6.40 -6.59
N LYS A 75 34.18 -5.08 -6.69
CA LYS A 75 33.04 -4.17 -6.47
C LYS A 75 32.08 -4.24 -7.67
N LEU A 76 30.75 -4.24 -7.42
CA LEU A 76 29.72 -4.11 -8.43
C LEU A 76 28.95 -2.80 -8.20
N ASP A 77 28.91 -1.91 -9.19
CA ASP A 77 28.02 -0.75 -9.16
C ASP A 77 26.70 -1.09 -9.86
N PHE A 78 25.60 -0.82 -9.18
CA PHE A 78 24.24 -1.09 -9.64
C PHE A 78 23.40 0.19 -9.59
N SER A 79 22.83 0.58 -10.75
CA SER A 79 21.96 1.75 -10.86
C SER A 79 20.57 1.49 -10.28
N LEU A 80 20.04 2.43 -9.52
CA LEU A 80 18.72 2.37 -8.91
C LEU A 80 17.61 3.00 -9.79
N ALA A 81 17.94 3.50 -10.97
CA ALA A 81 17.02 4.25 -11.85
C ALA A 81 15.71 3.52 -12.19
N ASN A 82 15.72 2.19 -12.21
CA ASN A 82 14.57 1.36 -12.54
C ASN A 82 14.05 0.55 -11.33
N THR A 83 14.41 0.94 -10.12
CA THR A 83 13.90 0.30 -8.92
C THR A 83 12.64 1.02 -8.43
N LYS A 84 11.71 0.27 -7.81
CA LYS A 84 10.59 0.87 -7.11
C LYS A 84 11.09 1.60 -5.85
N LEU A 85 10.34 2.61 -5.39
CA LEU A 85 10.58 3.20 -4.07
C LEU A 85 10.39 2.14 -2.99
N GLY A 86 11.08 2.29 -1.86
CA GLY A 86 11.01 1.40 -0.72
C GLY A 86 12.19 0.46 -0.57
N TYR A 87 12.02 -0.55 0.26
CA TYR A 87 13.08 -1.52 0.54
C TYR A 87 13.39 -2.39 -0.67
N GLN A 88 14.69 -2.50 -0.96
CA GLN A 88 15.24 -3.40 -1.96
C GLN A 88 16.06 -4.46 -1.25
N LYS A 89 15.70 -5.73 -1.41
CA LYS A 89 16.51 -6.84 -0.91
C LYS A 89 17.71 -7.02 -1.85
N VAL A 90 18.91 -6.88 -1.29
CA VAL A 90 20.18 -7.14 -2.00
C VAL A 90 20.70 -8.48 -1.54
N LYS A 91 20.94 -9.40 -2.46
CA LYS A 91 21.43 -10.74 -2.21
C LYS A 91 22.72 -10.99 -2.99
N ALA A 92 23.70 -11.61 -2.36
CA ALA A 92 24.92 -12.07 -2.99
C ALA A 92 25.03 -13.60 -2.90
N LEU A 93 25.18 -14.27 -4.04
CA LEU A 93 25.53 -15.68 -4.14
C LEU A 93 27.03 -15.77 -4.39
N VAL A 94 27.76 -16.22 -3.38
CA VAL A 94 29.23 -16.27 -3.33
C VAL A 94 29.70 -17.67 -3.70
N TYR A 95 30.57 -17.80 -4.71
CA TYR A 95 31.24 -19.04 -5.06
C TYR A 95 32.68 -19.00 -4.56
N PHE A 96 33.10 -20.05 -3.83
CA PHE A 96 34.42 -20.12 -3.20
C PHE A 96 34.79 -21.59 -2.92
N GLU A 97 36.02 -21.96 -3.15
CA GLU A 97 36.57 -23.29 -2.79
C GLU A 97 35.68 -24.48 -3.21
N GLY A 98 35.03 -24.39 -4.38
CA GLY A 98 34.10 -25.40 -4.90
C GLY A 98 32.73 -25.46 -4.20
N LYS A 99 32.41 -24.52 -3.32
CA LYS A 99 31.17 -24.37 -2.60
C LYS A 99 30.43 -23.07 -3.00
N ASN A 100 29.24 -22.85 -2.46
CA ASN A 100 28.58 -21.56 -2.53
C ASN A 100 27.90 -21.21 -1.20
N GLN A 101 27.69 -19.91 -0.97
CA GLN A 101 26.95 -19.35 0.16
C GLN A 101 26.13 -18.16 -0.30
N GLU A 102 24.90 -18.07 0.19
CA GLU A 102 24.03 -16.90 -0.02
C GLU A 102 24.06 -16.00 1.22
N VAL A 103 24.19 -14.71 0.99
CA VAL A 103 24.10 -13.67 2.03
C VAL A 103 23.26 -12.52 1.51
N ASP A 104 22.56 -11.81 2.40
CA ASP A 104 21.71 -10.71 2.00
C ASP A 104 21.81 -9.51 2.94
N THR A 105 21.37 -8.37 2.43
CA THR A 105 21.15 -7.11 3.13
C THR A 105 19.98 -6.38 2.47
N ARG A 106 19.65 -5.20 2.94
CA ARG A 106 18.64 -4.35 2.33
C ARG A 106 19.11 -2.91 2.26
N ILE A 107 18.65 -2.19 1.25
CA ILE A 107 18.75 -0.73 1.14
C ILE A 107 17.34 -0.17 0.99
N GLU A 108 17.15 1.12 1.24
CA GLU A 108 15.87 1.80 1.07
C GLU A 108 16.01 2.90 0.01
N VAL A 109 15.06 2.93 -0.94
CA VAL A 109 15.01 3.97 -2.00
C VAL A 109 13.82 4.87 -1.68
N VAL A 110 14.05 6.16 -1.48
CA VAL A 110 13.02 7.17 -1.21
C VAL A 110 12.82 8.06 -2.44
N SER A 111 11.73 8.84 -2.45
CA SER A 111 11.45 9.75 -3.57
C SER A 111 12.51 10.86 -3.68
N SER A 112 12.81 11.28 -4.91
CA SER A 112 13.59 12.51 -5.17
C SER A 112 12.72 13.76 -5.17
N VAL A 113 11.39 13.59 -5.10
CA VAL A 113 10.44 14.70 -5.20
C VAL A 113 10.14 15.26 -3.82
N THR A 114 10.37 16.54 -3.62
CA THR A 114 9.89 17.30 -2.46
C THR A 114 8.43 17.66 -2.67
N PRO A 115 7.49 17.19 -1.83
CA PRO A 115 6.08 17.50 -1.98
C PRO A 115 5.78 18.99 -1.89
N LYS A 116 4.98 19.50 -2.83
CA LYS A 116 4.46 20.87 -2.77
C LYS A 116 3.28 20.94 -1.79
N LEU A 117 3.11 22.06 -1.09
CA LEU A 117 1.91 22.31 -0.33
C LEU A 117 0.90 23.06 -1.24
N LEU A 118 -0.17 22.37 -1.63
CA LEU A 118 -1.25 22.96 -2.42
C LEU A 118 -2.23 23.70 -1.54
N LYS A 119 -2.75 24.79 -2.06
CA LYS A 119 -3.82 25.59 -1.43
C LYS A 119 -5.18 25.20 -2.00
N TYR A 120 -6.24 25.62 -1.33
CA TYR A 120 -7.60 25.45 -1.84
C TYR A 120 -8.50 26.61 -1.41
N THR A 121 -9.60 26.72 -2.10
CA THR A 121 -10.72 27.60 -1.72
C THR A 121 -11.98 26.75 -1.61
N ILE A 122 -12.81 27.00 -0.60
CA ILE A 122 -14.13 26.37 -0.48
C ILE A 122 -15.06 27.08 -1.47
N VAL A 123 -15.59 26.31 -2.42
CA VAL A 123 -16.54 26.80 -3.44
C VAL A 123 -17.96 26.72 -2.89
N ASN A 124 -18.32 25.56 -2.33
CA ASN A 124 -19.62 25.30 -1.73
C ASN A 124 -19.50 24.38 -0.51
N THR A 125 -20.56 24.37 0.29
CA THR A 125 -20.72 23.44 1.41
C THR A 125 -22.11 22.82 1.29
N TYR A 126 -22.16 21.50 1.36
CA TYR A 126 -23.39 20.72 1.22
C TYR A 126 -23.67 19.92 2.49
N PRO A 127 -24.95 19.56 2.76
CA PRO A 127 -25.28 18.66 3.84
C PRO A 127 -24.74 17.26 3.55
N HIS A 128 -24.32 16.55 4.59
CA HIS A 128 -23.90 15.17 4.54
C HIS A 128 -24.52 14.37 5.69
N ASP A 129 -24.78 13.07 5.50
CA ASP A 129 -25.45 12.22 6.48
C ASP A 129 -24.48 11.86 7.64
N GLU A 130 -24.76 12.38 8.83
CA GLU A 130 -23.98 12.15 10.06
C GLU A 130 -23.94 10.66 10.47
N THR A 131 -24.78 9.81 9.90
CA THR A 131 -24.74 8.37 10.13
C THR A 131 -23.77 7.64 9.19
N SER A 132 -23.28 8.34 8.16
CA SER A 132 -22.37 7.80 7.18
C SER A 132 -20.94 7.73 7.71
N TYR A 133 -20.46 6.52 8.00
CA TYR A 133 -19.03 6.27 8.25
C TYR A 133 -18.33 6.08 6.91
N THR A 134 -18.09 7.19 6.21
CA THR A 134 -17.62 7.23 4.82
C THR A 134 -16.29 6.52 4.65
N GLN A 135 -16.23 5.57 3.71
CA GLN A 135 -15.05 4.78 3.37
C GLN A 135 -14.70 4.84 1.87
N GLY A 136 -15.60 5.33 1.05
CA GLY A 136 -15.36 5.57 -0.36
C GLY A 136 -16.39 6.51 -0.93
N LEU A 137 -15.97 7.40 -1.82
CA LEU A 137 -16.80 8.43 -2.42
C LEU A 137 -16.37 8.62 -3.89
N GLU A 138 -17.29 8.61 -4.84
CA GLU A 138 -16.95 8.81 -6.26
C GLU A 138 -18.13 9.36 -7.07
N PHE A 139 -17.86 10.29 -7.98
CA PHE A 139 -18.83 10.73 -8.97
C PHE A 139 -18.84 9.77 -10.17
N TYR A 140 -20.02 9.28 -10.53
CA TYR A 140 -20.25 8.55 -11.76
C TYR A 140 -21.53 9.02 -12.44
N ARG A 141 -21.44 9.51 -13.71
CA ARG A 141 -22.58 10.03 -14.48
C ARG A 141 -23.43 11.06 -13.68
N ASP A 142 -22.78 12.05 -13.09
CA ASP A 142 -23.40 13.11 -12.27
C ASP A 142 -24.07 12.65 -10.96
N THR A 143 -23.94 11.40 -10.58
CA THR A 143 -24.44 10.84 -9.34
C THR A 143 -23.27 10.60 -8.39
N LEU A 144 -23.41 11.00 -7.14
CA LEU A 144 -22.44 10.70 -6.11
C LEU A 144 -22.74 9.31 -5.54
N PHE A 145 -21.74 8.43 -5.60
CA PHE A 145 -21.75 7.12 -4.95
C PHE A 145 -20.98 7.22 -3.63
N GLU A 146 -21.50 6.58 -2.60
CA GLU A 146 -20.87 6.53 -1.28
C GLU A 146 -20.91 5.11 -0.72
N GLY A 147 -19.74 4.60 -0.32
CA GLY A 147 -19.56 3.39 0.47
C GLY A 147 -19.30 3.74 1.93
N THR A 148 -20.00 3.08 2.86
CA THR A 148 -19.82 3.31 4.29
C THR A 148 -19.32 2.07 5.00
N GLY A 149 -18.58 2.26 6.11
CA GLY A 149 -18.11 1.24 7.02
C GLY A 149 -19.04 1.00 8.21
N GLN A 150 -18.57 0.20 9.15
CA GLN A 150 -19.19 -0.26 10.37
C GLN A 150 -20.00 -1.57 10.21
N LYS A 151 -19.61 -2.60 10.97
CA LYS A 151 -20.32 -3.89 10.96
C LYS A 151 -21.78 -3.70 11.37
N GLY A 152 -22.69 -4.29 10.62
CA GLY A 152 -24.14 -4.19 10.83
C GLY A 152 -24.80 -2.96 10.19
N THR A 153 -24.03 -1.94 9.76
CA THR A 153 -24.58 -0.69 9.18
C THR A 153 -23.92 -0.28 7.87
N SER A 154 -22.91 -1.02 7.41
CA SER A 154 -22.26 -0.76 6.13
C SER A 154 -23.22 -0.83 4.96
N LYS A 155 -23.13 0.14 4.06
CA LYS A 155 -24.01 0.26 2.89
C LYS A 155 -23.29 0.88 1.70
N LEU A 156 -23.81 0.65 0.51
CA LEU A 156 -23.49 1.37 -0.70
C LEU A 156 -24.69 2.23 -1.10
N MET A 157 -24.45 3.50 -1.43
CA MET A 157 -25.53 4.46 -1.69
C MET A 157 -25.27 5.25 -2.97
N LYS A 158 -26.37 5.78 -3.51
CA LYS A 158 -26.40 6.89 -4.46
C LYS A 158 -27.07 8.08 -3.81
N THR A 159 -26.43 9.21 -3.85
CA THR A 159 -26.88 10.42 -3.14
C THR A 159 -26.96 11.64 -4.09
N ASP A 160 -27.90 12.51 -3.79
CA ASP A 160 -27.87 13.88 -4.29
C ASP A 160 -26.92 14.69 -3.43
N TYR A 161 -25.76 15.00 -3.95
CA TYR A 161 -24.73 15.72 -3.21
C TYR A 161 -25.16 17.13 -2.76
N LYS A 162 -26.15 17.73 -3.43
CA LYS A 162 -26.63 19.10 -3.10
C LYS A 162 -27.56 19.11 -1.88
N THR A 163 -28.36 18.07 -1.74
CA THR A 163 -29.39 17.98 -0.70
C THR A 163 -29.07 16.95 0.37
N GLY A 164 -28.07 16.06 0.13
CA GLY A 164 -27.79 14.90 0.98
C GLY A 164 -28.83 13.77 0.87
N LYS A 165 -29.82 13.90 -0.04
CA LYS A 165 -30.88 12.90 -0.18
C LYS A 165 -30.33 11.60 -0.78
N ILE A 166 -30.61 10.49 -0.12
CA ILE A 166 -30.29 9.16 -0.64
C ILE A 166 -31.36 8.76 -1.66
N TYR A 167 -30.95 8.52 -2.91
CA TYR A 167 -31.85 8.01 -3.96
C TYR A 167 -32.04 6.51 -3.88
N GLN A 168 -30.96 5.79 -3.60
CA GLN A 168 -30.93 4.35 -3.55
C GLN A 168 -29.82 3.89 -2.60
N SER A 169 -30.04 2.80 -1.89
CA SER A 169 -29.04 2.17 -1.05
C SER A 169 -29.20 0.66 -1.03
N VAL A 170 -28.10 -0.03 -0.76
CA VAL A 170 -28.04 -1.47 -0.48
C VAL A 170 -27.17 -1.69 0.76
N ASN A 171 -27.67 -2.43 1.72
CA ASN A 171 -26.91 -2.82 2.89
C ASN A 171 -26.01 -4.01 2.56
N ILE A 172 -24.82 -4.04 3.14
CA ILE A 172 -23.96 -5.21 3.11
C ILE A 172 -24.32 -6.11 4.31
N ASP A 173 -24.13 -7.42 4.17
CA ASP A 173 -24.32 -8.36 5.28
C ASP A 173 -23.55 -7.90 6.51
N GLY A 174 -24.19 -7.87 7.67
CA GLY A 174 -23.68 -7.28 8.91
C GLY A 174 -22.35 -7.84 9.45
N LYS A 175 -21.89 -8.97 8.93
CA LYS A 175 -20.57 -9.52 9.26
C LYS A 175 -19.41 -8.74 8.61
N TYR A 176 -19.67 -8.01 7.52
CA TYR A 176 -18.69 -7.25 6.79
C TYR A 176 -18.56 -5.81 7.26
N PHE A 177 -17.37 -5.30 7.23
CA PHE A 177 -17.10 -3.87 7.35
C PHE A 177 -16.80 -3.34 5.93
N GLY A 178 -17.72 -2.55 5.36
CA GLY A 178 -17.55 -1.96 4.03
C GLY A 178 -16.44 -0.94 4.00
N GLU A 179 -15.71 -0.89 2.90
CA GLU A 179 -14.56 -0.04 2.67
C GLU A 179 -14.66 0.70 1.33
N GLY A 180 -13.54 1.12 0.76
CA GLY A 180 -13.43 1.91 -0.46
C GLY A 180 -14.26 1.37 -1.63
N ILE A 181 -14.76 2.28 -2.43
CA ILE A 181 -15.51 1.98 -3.65
C ILE A 181 -14.85 2.61 -4.86
N THR A 182 -15.13 2.06 -6.04
CA THR A 182 -14.89 2.74 -7.31
C THR A 182 -15.84 2.25 -8.39
N VAL A 183 -16.14 3.10 -9.38
CA VAL A 183 -17.09 2.78 -10.43
C VAL A 183 -16.39 2.74 -11.79
N LEU A 184 -16.33 1.56 -12.39
CA LEU A 184 -15.72 1.35 -13.69
C LEU A 184 -16.62 0.48 -14.57
N ASN A 185 -16.84 0.89 -15.83
CA ASN A 185 -17.62 0.14 -16.83
C ASN A 185 -19.02 -0.28 -16.31
N ASN A 186 -19.73 0.63 -15.67
CA ASN A 186 -21.06 0.41 -15.08
C ASN A 186 -21.12 -0.63 -13.95
N LYS A 187 -19.96 -0.93 -13.35
CA LYS A 187 -19.82 -1.79 -12.16
C LYS A 187 -19.28 -0.97 -11.01
N VAL A 188 -19.88 -1.10 -9.83
CA VAL A 188 -19.31 -0.58 -8.57
C VAL A 188 -18.55 -1.70 -7.92
N TYR A 189 -17.29 -1.47 -7.67
CA TYR A 189 -16.44 -2.36 -6.86
C TYR A 189 -16.42 -1.80 -5.44
N GLN A 190 -16.62 -2.64 -4.45
CA GLN A 190 -16.58 -2.28 -3.04
C GLN A 190 -15.71 -3.26 -2.27
N LEU A 191 -14.78 -2.75 -1.50
CA LEU A 191 -13.92 -3.53 -0.63
C LEU A 191 -14.59 -3.81 0.72
N THR A 192 -14.01 -4.75 1.47
CA THR A 192 -14.23 -4.93 2.91
C THR A 192 -12.90 -4.88 3.64
N TRP A 193 -12.93 -4.55 4.94
CA TRP A 193 -11.70 -4.32 5.71
C TRP A 193 -10.83 -5.57 5.84
N GLN A 194 -11.23 -6.54 6.66
CA GLN A 194 -10.43 -7.72 7.02
C GLN A 194 -11.03 -9.03 6.51
N GLU A 195 -12.22 -8.97 5.94
CA GLU A 195 -12.96 -10.16 5.52
C GLU A 195 -12.49 -10.72 4.17
N LEU A 196 -11.45 -10.13 3.56
CA LEU A 196 -10.82 -10.56 2.31
C LEU A 196 -11.81 -10.76 1.16
N THR A 197 -12.96 -10.10 1.24
CA THR A 197 -14.06 -10.21 0.29
C THR A 197 -14.38 -8.84 -0.27
N GLY A 198 -14.56 -8.75 -1.58
CA GLY A 198 -15.11 -7.56 -2.21
C GLY A 198 -16.42 -7.88 -2.93
N PHE A 199 -17.18 -6.85 -3.21
CA PHE A 199 -18.48 -6.93 -3.87
C PHE A 199 -18.46 -6.17 -5.19
N ILE A 200 -19.22 -6.68 -6.16
CA ILE A 200 -19.45 -6.01 -7.44
C ILE A 200 -20.95 -5.81 -7.60
N TYR A 201 -21.33 -4.55 -7.84
CA TYR A 201 -22.72 -4.18 -8.07
C TYR A 201 -22.88 -3.55 -9.46
N ASN A 202 -24.11 -3.62 -9.98
CA ASN A 202 -24.49 -2.83 -11.15
C ASN A 202 -24.68 -1.37 -10.74
N ALA A 203 -24.01 -0.43 -11.42
CA ALA A 203 -24.06 0.98 -11.08
C ALA A 203 -25.43 1.63 -11.28
N ASP A 204 -26.27 1.11 -12.18
CA ASP A 204 -27.60 1.72 -12.43
C ASP A 204 -28.60 1.41 -11.32
N ASN A 205 -28.58 0.19 -10.76
CA ASN A 205 -29.63 -0.29 -9.84
C ASN A 205 -29.12 -0.87 -8.52
N LEU A 206 -27.83 -0.80 -8.24
CA LEU A 206 -27.14 -1.35 -7.05
C LEU A 206 -27.41 -2.83 -6.77
N LYS A 207 -27.88 -3.61 -7.77
CA LYS A 207 -27.99 -5.06 -7.61
C LYS A 207 -26.60 -5.66 -7.59
N GLN A 208 -26.35 -6.52 -6.61
CA GLN A 208 -25.11 -7.27 -6.54
C GLN A 208 -25.00 -8.22 -7.74
N ILE A 209 -23.86 -8.15 -8.43
CA ILE A 209 -23.53 -9.01 -9.58
C ILE A 209 -22.76 -10.23 -9.11
N SER A 210 -21.73 -10.01 -8.30
CA SER A 210 -20.83 -11.05 -7.81
C SER A 210 -20.06 -10.60 -6.57
N THR A 211 -19.30 -11.51 -6.00
CA THR A 211 -18.25 -11.25 -5.01
C THR A 211 -16.90 -11.67 -5.57
N PHE A 212 -15.83 -11.19 -4.94
CA PHE A 212 -14.48 -11.63 -5.22
C PHE A 212 -13.67 -11.77 -3.94
N GLU A 213 -12.68 -12.65 -3.94
CA GLU A 213 -11.75 -12.80 -2.84
C GLU A 213 -10.45 -12.05 -3.15
N TYR A 214 -9.84 -11.47 -2.14
CA TYR A 214 -8.52 -10.85 -2.30
C TYR A 214 -7.46 -11.92 -2.54
N PRO A 215 -6.56 -11.74 -3.51
CA PRO A 215 -5.54 -12.75 -3.84
C PRO A 215 -4.50 -12.91 -2.73
N LYS A 216 -4.42 -11.97 -1.80
CA LYS A 216 -3.53 -11.97 -0.64
C LYS A 216 -4.28 -11.57 0.63
N LYS A 217 -3.71 -11.94 1.79
CA LYS A 217 -4.18 -11.48 3.09
C LYS A 217 -3.75 -10.04 3.34
N VAL A 218 -4.41 -9.11 2.67
CA VAL A 218 -4.26 -7.66 2.87
C VAL A 218 -5.58 -7.08 3.29
N GLU A 219 -5.56 -5.98 4.02
CA GLU A 219 -6.79 -5.25 4.32
C GLU A 219 -7.27 -4.49 3.08
N GLY A 220 -8.57 -4.37 2.90
CA GLY A 220 -9.15 -3.47 1.92
C GLY A 220 -9.39 -2.12 2.56
N TRP A 221 -8.81 -1.03 2.01
CA TRP A 221 -9.01 0.33 2.49
C TRP A 221 -9.63 1.17 1.38
N GLY A 222 -8.88 2.03 0.71
CA GLY A 222 -9.38 2.85 -0.39
C GLY A 222 -9.31 2.16 -1.73
N LEU A 223 -10.11 2.64 -2.68
CA LEU A 223 -10.17 2.12 -4.03
C LEU A 223 -10.48 3.25 -5.01
N CYS A 224 -9.70 3.39 -6.08
CA CYS A 224 -10.01 4.27 -7.22
C CYS A 224 -9.63 3.60 -8.54
N ASN A 225 -9.91 4.24 -9.69
CA ASN A 225 -9.56 3.71 -11.00
C ASN A 225 -9.12 4.82 -11.97
N ASP A 226 -8.30 4.47 -12.96
CA ASP A 226 -7.88 5.37 -14.06
C ASP A 226 -8.63 5.13 -15.37
N GLY A 227 -9.71 4.37 -15.33
CA GLY A 227 -10.46 3.90 -16.49
C GLY A 227 -9.94 2.60 -17.11
N LYS A 228 -8.82 2.06 -16.62
CA LYS A 228 -8.16 0.84 -17.13
C LYS A 228 -7.85 -0.19 -16.05
N VAL A 229 -7.35 0.27 -14.92
CA VAL A 229 -6.98 -0.55 -13.77
C VAL A 229 -7.59 0.02 -12.49
N LEU A 230 -7.64 -0.81 -11.45
CA LEU A 230 -8.04 -0.35 -10.11
C LEU A 230 -6.79 -0.15 -9.25
N TYR A 231 -6.84 0.83 -8.36
CA TYR A 231 -5.82 1.13 -7.36
C TYR A 231 -6.40 0.91 -5.98
N GLN A 232 -5.81 -0.01 -5.20
CA GLN A 232 -6.26 -0.37 -3.86
C GLN A 232 -5.20 -0.05 -2.82
N SER A 233 -5.54 0.70 -1.79
CA SER A 233 -4.72 0.84 -0.58
C SER A 233 -5.04 -0.25 0.45
N ASP A 234 -4.10 -0.51 1.37
CA ASP A 234 -4.21 -1.57 2.38
C ASP A 234 -3.72 -1.13 3.77
N GLY A 235 -3.59 0.17 3.99
CA GLY A 235 -3.08 0.74 5.25
C GLY A 235 -1.55 0.69 5.40
N THR A 236 -0.82 -0.03 4.57
CA THR A 236 0.64 0.03 4.48
C THR A 236 1.09 1.20 3.59
N GLU A 237 2.35 1.21 3.16
CA GLU A 237 2.82 2.15 2.14
C GLU A 237 2.47 1.72 0.71
N LYS A 238 1.76 0.60 0.52
CA LYS A 238 1.45 0.06 -0.81
C LYS A 238 0.12 0.57 -1.34
N ILE A 239 0.11 0.83 -2.65
CA ILE A 239 -1.09 0.90 -3.46
C ILE A 239 -0.96 -0.20 -4.52
N TRP A 240 -1.84 -1.17 -4.45
CA TRP A 240 -1.91 -2.31 -5.37
C TRP A 240 -2.60 -1.91 -6.66
N VAL A 241 -2.10 -2.38 -7.79
CA VAL A 241 -2.71 -2.19 -9.11
C VAL A 241 -3.40 -3.49 -9.50
N LEU A 242 -4.71 -3.45 -9.69
CA LEU A 242 -5.52 -4.63 -9.98
C LEU A 242 -6.07 -4.57 -11.40
N ASN A 243 -6.10 -5.73 -12.05
CA ASN A 243 -6.87 -5.87 -13.30
C ASN A 243 -8.37 -5.92 -12.97
N PRO A 244 -9.23 -5.06 -13.56
CA PRO A 244 -10.65 -4.97 -13.19
C PRO A 244 -11.50 -6.18 -13.58
N GLU A 245 -11.05 -7.00 -14.56
CA GLU A 245 -11.77 -8.18 -14.99
C GLU A 245 -11.43 -9.41 -14.13
N THR A 246 -10.16 -9.58 -13.77
CA THR A 246 -9.70 -10.75 -13.01
C THR A 246 -9.54 -10.46 -11.52
N LEU A 247 -9.51 -9.19 -11.12
CA LEU A 247 -9.28 -8.68 -9.75
C LEU A 247 -7.96 -9.17 -9.13
N LYS A 248 -7.05 -9.63 -9.99
CA LYS A 248 -5.69 -10.03 -9.62
C LYS A 248 -4.77 -8.82 -9.65
N GLU A 249 -3.84 -8.82 -8.73
CA GLU A 249 -2.75 -7.85 -8.72
C GLU A 249 -1.88 -8.02 -9.96
N VAL A 250 -1.63 -6.93 -10.67
CA VAL A 250 -0.74 -6.88 -11.83
C VAL A 250 0.52 -6.07 -11.53
N ASP A 251 0.45 -5.14 -10.57
CA ASP A 251 1.58 -4.34 -10.10
C ASP A 251 1.28 -3.72 -8.72
N TYR A 252 2.21 -2.91 -8.21
CA TYR A 252 2.02 -2.05 -7.05
C TYR A 252 2.98 -0.86 -7.11
N VAL A 253 2.66 0.19 -6.37
CA VAL A 253 3.60 1.27 -6.05
C VAL A 253 3.74 1.40 -4.54
N ASN A 254 4.91 1.83 -4.07
CA ASN A 254 5.12 2.19 -2.68
C ASN A 254 5.06 3.71 -2.54
N VAL A 255 4.23 4.19 -1.63
CA VAL A 255 4.03 5.63 -1.43
C VAL A 255 5.13 6.19 -0.55
N TYR A 256 5.95 7.09 -1.13
CA TYR A 256 7.11 7.68 -0.47
C TYR A 256 7.19 9.18 -0.72
N SER A 257 7.55 9.91 0.31
CA SER A 257 8.10 11.26 0.19
C SER A 257 9.62 11.19 0.01
N GLU A 258 10.28 12.35 -0.07
CA GLU A 258 11.73 12.44 -0.08
C GLU A 258 12.39 11.99 1.24
N ALA A 259 11.64 12.00 2.34
CA ALA A 259 12.14 11.67 3.67
C ALA A 259 11.88 10.21 4.04
N SER A 260 10.70 9.67 3.72
CA SER A 260 10.29 8.33 4.17
C SER A 260 9.03 7.83 3.48
N LYS A 261 8.70 6.57 3.76
CA LYS A 261 7.41 5.96 3.38
C LYS A 261 6.23 6.67 4.00
N VAL A 262 5.15 6.78 3.24
CA VAL A 262 3.86 7.28 3.70
C VAL A 262 2.91 6.10 3.86
N LYS A 263 2.57 5.79 5.11
CA LYS A 263 1.63 4.73 5.45
C LYS A 263 0.24 5.28 5.69
N ALA A 264 -0.70 4.36 5.82
CA ALA A 264 -2.08 4.65 6.18
C ALA A 264 -2.77 5.60 5.17
N VAL A 265 -2.37 5.49 3.89
CA VAL A 265 -3.18 6.08 2.82
C VAL A 265 -4.47 5.27 2.77
N ASN A 266 -5.59 5.96 2.98
CA ASN A 266 -6.90 5.33 3.14
C ASN A 266 -7.73 5.49 1.87
N GLU A 267 -8.76 6.28 1.90
CA GLU A 267 -9.65 6.50 0.77
C GLU A 267 -8.89 7.16 -0.39
N LEU A 268 -9.18 6.72 -1.61
CA LEU A 268 -8.47 7.08 -2.82
C LEU A 268 -9.42 7.65 -3.87
N GLU A 269 -8.94 8.67 -4.59
CA GLU A 269 -9.64 9.25 -5.74
C GLU A 269 -8.67 9.49 -6.91
N TRP A 270 -9.14 9.24 -8.13
CA TRP A 270 -8.38 9.53 -9.35
C TRP A 270 -8.65 10.93 -9.86
N VAL A 271 -7.64 11.79 -9.86
CA VAL A 271 -7.75 13.19 -10.28
C VAL A 271 -6.70 13.50 -11.34
N GLU A 272 -7.13 13.69 -12.59
CA GLU A 272 -6.31 14.18 -13.70
C GLU A 272 -4.92 13.51 -13.80
N GLY A 273 -4.87 12.18 -13.69
CA GLY A 273 -3.63 11.42 -13.85
C GLY A 273 -2.84 11.21 -12.56
N LYS A 274 -3.39 11.55 -11.41
CA LYS A 274 -2.81 11.36 -10.07
C LYS A 274 -3.78 10.63 -9.16
N ILE A 275 -3.25 9.96 -8.16
CA ILE A 275 -4.02 9.39 -7.05
C ILE A 275 -4.00 10.42 -5.91
N TYR A 276 -5.17 10.83 -5.48
CA TYR A 276 -5.38 11.61 -4.27
C TYR A 276 -5.79 10.65 -3.16
N GLY A 277 -5.11 10.66 -2.03
CA GLY A 277 -5.40 9.72 -0.94
C GLY A 277 -5.47 10.42 0.40
N ASN A 278 -6.53 10.15 1.15
CA ASN A 278 -6.62 10.55 2.54
C ASN A 278 -5.54 9.84 3.36
N VAL A 279 -4.77 10.54 4.15
CA VAL A 279 -3.85 9.92 5.11
C VAL A 279 -4.58 9.78 6.44
N TYR A 280 -4.86 8.53 6.85
CA TYR A 280 -5.68 8.23 8.03
C TYR A 280 -5.18 8.93 9.29
N GLN A 281 -6.11 9.49 10.05
CA GLN A 281 -5.87 10.31 11.25
C GLN A 281 -5.02 11.57 11.00
N LYS A 282 -4.82 11.93 9.74
CA LYS A 282 -4.25 13.23 9.34
C LYS A 282 -5.31 14.00 8.59
N ASP A 283 -5.45 15.26 8.89
CA ASP A 283 -6.39 16.11 8.15
C ASP A 283 -5.71 16.61 6.86
N ALA A 284 -5.24 15.66 6.04
CA ALA A 284 -4.46 15.92 4.84
C ALA A 284 -4.72 14.88 3.74
N VAL A 285 -4.54 15.32 2.50
CA VAL A 285 -4.56 14.48 1.31
C VAL A 285 -3.18 14.46 0.66
N ALA A 286 -2.66 13.28 0.36
CA ALA A 286 -1.45 13.11 -0.43
C ALA A 286 -1.80 13.01 -1.92
N VAL A 287 -1.08 13.76 -2.76
CA VAL A 287 -1.13 13.66 -4.23
C VAL A 287 0.01 12.78 -4.68
N ILE A 288 -0.33 11.61 -5.21
CA ILE A 288 0.60 10.51 -5.45
C ILE A 288 0.73 10.27 -6.94
N ASN A 289 1.96 10.12 -7.41
CA ASN A 289 2.23 9.68 -8.78
C ASN A 289 1.95 8.18 -8.92
N PRO A 290 0.99 7.78 -9.79
CA PRO A 290 0.57 6.36 -9.89
C PRO A 290 1.64 5.45 -10.51
N LYS A 291 2.67 5.99 -11.16
CA LYS A 291 3.75 5.21 -11.78
C LYS A 291 4.92 4.97 -10.84
N THR A 292 5.25 5.96 -10.01
CA THR A 292 6.44 5.92 -9.16
C THR A 292 6.11 5.69 -7.68
N GLY A 293 4.91 6.08 -7.23
CA GLY A 293 4.53 6.13 -5.82
C GLY A 293 5.03 7.39 -5.08
N ALA A 294 5.72 8.29 -5.78
CA ALA A 294 6.19 9.53 -5.18
C ALA A 294 5.01 10.42 -4.77
N VAL A 295 5.05 10.93 -3.54
CA VAL A 295 4.15 12.02 -3.11
C VAL A 295 4.66 13.31 -3.73
N GLU A 296 3.88 13.89 -4.63
CA GLU A 296 4.25 15.11 -5.36
C GLU A 296 3.71 16.37 -4.70
N ALA A 297 2.60 16.24 -3.96
CA ALA A 297 2.02 17.35 -3.23
C ALA A 297 1.19 16.86 -2.02
N ILE A 298 0.88 17.80 -1.13
CA ILE A 298 0.04 17.61 0.03
C ILE A 298 -1.00 18.73 0.06
N ILE A 299 -2.24 18.41 0.40
CA ILE A 299 -3.31 19.38 0.66
C ILE A 299 -3.63 19.32 2.16
N ASP A 300 -3.40 20.41 2.87
CA ASP A 300 -3.72 20.54 4.30
C ASP A 300 -5.19 20.95 4.45
N LEU A 301 -6.00 20.05 5.00
CA LEU A 301 -7.45 20.21 5.14
C LEU A 301 -7.91 20.42 6.59
N ARG A 302 -6.98 20.70 7.52
CA ARG A 302 -7.29 20.91 8.96
C ARG A 302 -8.38 21.96 9.20
N GLU A 303 -8.43 22.99 8.35
CA GLU A 303 -9.45 24.02 8.45
C GLU A 303 -10.87 23.49 8.24
N LEU A 304 -11.07 22.47 7.38
CA LEU A 304 -12.40 21.93 7.11
C LEU A 304 -13.02 21.31 8.37
N LYS A 305 -12.22 20.65 9.20
CA LYS A 305 -12.66 20.04 10.45
C LYS A 305 -13.25 21.07 11.42
N THR A 306 -12.74 22.31 11.42
CA THR A 306 -13.27 23.39 12.28
C THR A 306 -14.67 23.87 11.87
N LYS A 307 -15.10 23.53 10.66
CA LYS A 307 -16.39 23.94 10.08
C LYS A 307 -17.47 22.85 10.22
N VAL A 308 -17.12 21.70 10.78
CA VAL A 308 -18.01 20.55 11.01
C VAL A 308 -18.46 20.53 12.47
N ASN A 309 -19.69 20.06 12.72
CA ASN A 309 -20.12 19.79 14.09
C ASN A 309 -19.47 18.52 14.59
N MET A 310 -18.57 18.63 15.56
CA MET A 310 -17.82 17.50 16.13
C MET A 310 -18.33 17.08 17.53
N VAL A 311 -19.48 17.56 17.95
CA VAL A 311 -20.08 17.20 19.26
C VAL A 311 -20.48 15.73 19.23
N GLY A 312 -19.95 14.93 20.17
CA GLY A 312 -20.21 13.51 20.25
C GLY A 312 -19.40 12.62 19.28
N HIS A 313 -18.50 13.21 18.50
CA HIS A 313 -17.61 12.46 17.61
C HIS A 313 -16.41 11.85 18.35
N ASP A 314 -15.97 10.68 17.88
CA ASP A 314 -14.70 10.09 18.28
C ASP A 314 -13.56 10.74 17.48
N PRO A 315 -12.67 11.53 18.11
CA PRO A 315 -11.64 12.27 17.40
C PRO A 315 -10.59 11.36 16.72
N GLY A 316 -10.48 10.10 17.12
CA GLY A 316 -9.57 9.12 16.53
C GLY A 316 -10.15 8.37 15.34
N ASN A 317 -11.48 8.27 15.26
CA ASN A 317 -12.17 7.46 14.25
C ASN A 317 -13.08 8.28 13.31
N ASP A 318 -13.72 9.34 13.80
CA ASP A 318 -14.61 10.19 12.99
C ASP A 318 -13.78 11.29 12.30
N VAL A 319 -12.86 10.86 11.45
CA VAL A 319 -11.82 11.69 10.82
C VAL A 319 -12.16 12.03 9.36
N LEU A 320 -11.40 12.95 8.79
CA LEU A 320 -11.41 13.24 7.35
C LEU A 320 -11.26 11.94 6.55
N ASN A 321 -12.23 11.64 5.70
CA ASN A 321 -12.21 10.50 4.78
C ASN A 321 -13.36 10.62 3.76
N GLY A 322 -13.02 10.48 2.48
CA GLY A 322 -13.95 10.59 1.36
C GLY A 322 -13.61 11.76 0.44
N LEU A 323 -13.18 11.42 -0.76
CA LEU A 323 -12.81 12.31 -1.85
C LEU A 323 -13.62 11.94 -3.10
N ALA A 324 -14.17 12.93 -3.80
CA ALA A 324 -14.77 12.69 -5.10
C ALA A 324 -14.46 13.85 -6.05
N TYR A 325 -13.86 13.56 -7.18
CA TYR A 325 -13.52 14.56 -8.17
C TYR A 325 -14.66 14.78 -9.18
N ASN A 326 -15.08 16.01 -9.36
CA ASN A 326 -16.02 16.35 -10.41
C ASN A 326 -15.27 16.92 -11.63
N PRO A 327 -15.12 16.15 -12.72
CA PRO A 327 -14.37 16.58 -13.88
C PRO A 327 -15.01 17.73 -14.67
N LYS A 328 -16.33 17.98 -14.47
CA LYS A 328 -17.05 19.08 -15.14
C LYS A 328 -16.70 20.42 -14.52
N THR A 329 -16.63 20.49 -13.20
CA THR A 329 -16.32 21.72 -12.45
C THR A 329 -14.84 21.84 -12.12
N LYS A 330 -14.08 20.74 -12.27
CA LYS A 330 -12.68 20.59 -11.84
C LYS A 330 -12.51 20.93 -10.35
N THR A 331 -13.44 20.43 -9.55
CA THR A 331 -13.46 20.61 -8.11
C THR A 331 -13.39 19.25 -7.41
N LEU A 332 -12.85 19.25 -6.20
CA LEU A 332 -12.79 18.09 -5.34
C LEU A 332 -13.83 18.23 -4.21
N PHE A 333 -14.63 17.20 -4.04
CA PHE A 333 -15.56 17.09 -2.92
C PHE A 333 -14.88 16.32 -1.80
N VAL A 334 -15.02 16.84 -0.58
CA VAL A 334 -14.31 16.30 0.60
C VAL A 334 -15.28 16.21 1.76
N THR A 335 -15.30 15.08 2.43
CA THR A 335 -16.06 14.86 3.66
C THR A 335 -15.24 14.09 4.70
N GLY A 336 -15.89 13.60 5.73
CA GLY A 336 -15.28 12.75 6.76
C GLY A 336 -16.30 11.78 7.34
N LYS A 337 -15.78 10.80 8.07
CA LYS A 337 -16.59 9.78 8.76
C LYS A 337 -17.53 10.46 9.75
N LYS A 338 -18.83 10.28 9.54
CA LYS A 338 -19.94 10.91 10.29
C LYS A 338 -19.92 12.45 10.29
N TRP A 339 -19.25 13.08 9.34
CA TRP A 339 -19.34 14.52 9.21
C TRP A 339 -20.72 14.94 8.70
N ASN A 340 -21.24 16.06 9.20
CA ASN A 340 -22.53 16.62 8.77
C ASN A 340 -22.41 17.53 7.53
N LYS A 341 -21.21 17.66 6.97
CA LYS A 341 -20.92 18.51 5.83
C LYS A 341 -19.97 17.82 4.84
N MET A 342 -20.21 18.12 3.58
CA MET A 342 -19.32 17.86 2.48
C MET A 342 -18.92 19.17 1.83
N PHE A 343 -17.64 19.36 1.57
CA PHE A 343 -17.08 20.59 1.02
C PHE A 343 -16.68 20.40 -0.43
N GLU A 344 -17.16 21.28 -1.30
CA GLU A 344 -16.63 21.39 -2.65
C GLU A 344 -15.48 22.40 -2.63
N ILE A 345 -14.28 21.95 -2.94
CA ILE A 345 -13.06 22.76 -2.93
C ILE A 345 -12.45 22.85 -4.32
N LYS A 346 -11.87 24.00 -4.63
CA LYS A 346 -11.04 24.21 -5.79
C LYS A 346 -9.58 24.31 -5.35
N ILE A 347 -8.77 23.39 -5.86
CA ILE A 347 -7.33 23.33 -5.56
C ILE A 347 -6.62 24.38 -6.42
N THR A 348 -5.64 25.06 -5.80
CA THR A 348 -4.77 26.05 -6.44
C THR A 348 -3.32 25.79 -6.07
N GLU A 349 -2.39 26.18 -6.92
CA GLU A 349 -0.95 26.09 -6.65
C GLU A 349 -0.48 27.11 -5.60
#